data_281146ff42233a47be2866c6ee2f78fe
#
_entry.id   281146ff42233a47be2866c6ee2f78fe
#
_cell.length_a   1.000
_cell.length_b   1.000
_cell.length_c   1.000
_cell.angle_alpha   90.00
_cell.angle_beta   90.00
_cell.angle_gamma   90.00
#
_symmetry.space_group_name_H-M   'P 1'
#
loop_
_entity.id
_entity.type
_entity.pdbx_description
1 polymer ?
#
loop_
_entity_poly.entity_id
_entity_poly.type
_entity_poly.pdbx_seq_one_letter_code
_entity_poly.pdbx_strand_id
1 'polypeptide(L)'
;MRERSLTALAFQFLVAAAMVSLAINLQAQTPTPTPQSSPMPPPAALPPANPADVGTMDAIVASLYDVISGPPGSRNWDRFRSLFVSGARLIPTGARPTGEVGSRVLTPDEYIQRSAPRLEKDGFFEREVSRRLEKFGNIAHIFSTYESRHKADDVKPFARGINSIQLMNDGKRWWIVSVFWQAEDDKNPLPAEYLRSRN
;
A
#
# COMPACT_ATOMS: atom_id res chain seq x y z
N MET A 1 -29.25 57.51 53.24
CA MET A 1 -30.16 57.22 54.37
C MET A 1 -29.87 55.81 54.88
N ARG A 2 -29.34 55.83 56.09
CA ARG A 2 -29.50 54.91 57.21
C ARG A 2 -29.13 53.44 56.91
N GLU A 3 -27.98 53.06 57.48
CA GLU A 3 -27.71 52.63 58.85
C GLU A 3 -28.36 51.27 59.14
N ARG A 4 -27.67 50.32 59.52
CA ARG A 4 -26.98 49.87 60.82
C ARG A 4 -27.12 48.36 60.78
N SER A 5 -26.37 47.58 61.34
CA SER A 5 -25.35 47.46 62.39
C SER A 5 -25.51 46.06 62.98
N LEU A 6 -24.39 45.41 63.19
CA LEU A 6 -24.03 44.54 64.35
C LEU A 6 -25.01 43.36 64.73
N THR A 7 -24.56 42.17 64.91
CA THR A 7 -23.83 41.71 66.08
C THR A 7 -23.32 40.29 65.91
N ALA A 8 -22.17 40.07 66.47
CA ALA A 8 -21.49 38.79 66.75
C ALA A 8 -22.30 37.86 67.69
N LEU A 9 -22.12 36.57 67.54
CA LEU A 9 -22.01 35.69 68.68
C LEU A 9 -21.18 34.46 68.34
N ALA A 10 -20.10 34.29 69.08
CA ALA A 10 -19.27 33.10 69.11
C ALA A 10 -20.02 31.92 69.70
N PHE A 11 -19.83 30.75 69.11
CA PHE A 11 -20.08 29.49 69.87
C PHE A 11 -18.91 28.54 69.54
N GLN A 12 -18.04 28.42 70.50
CA GLN A 12 -17.08 27.34 70.61
C GLN A 12 -17.80 26.05 70.95
N PHE A 13 -17.58 25.01 70.09
CA PHE A 13 -17.73 23.64 70.56
C PHE A 13 -16.51 22.84 70.16
N LEU A 14 -15.83 22.41 71.19
CA LEU A 14 -14.81 21.37 71.16
C LEU A 14 -15.41 20.06 70.70
N VAL A 15 -14.85 19.45 69.67
CA VAL A 15 -15.05 18.03 69.37
C VAL A 15 -13.72 17.39 69.10
N ALA A 16 -13.50 16.34 69.82
CA ALA A 16 -12.28 15.57 69.92
C ALA A 16 -11.68 15.03 68.70
N ALA A 17 -10.35 15.00 68.62
CA ALA A 17 -9.53 14.33 67.68
C ALA A 17 -9.79 12.81 67.63
N ALA A 18 -10.29 12.28 66.56
CA ALA A 18 -10.17 10.86 66.23
C ALA A 18 -9.18 10.75 65.07
N MET A 19 -7.94 10.49 65.39
CA MET A 19 -6.91 10.11 64.44
C MET A 19 -7.22 8.69 63.88
N VAL A 20 -7.90 8.59 62.82
CA VAL A 20 -7.95 7.33 62.03
C VAL A 20 -6.72 7.27 61.17
N SER A 21 -5.71 6.52 61.59
CA SER A 21 -4.54 6.19 60.80
C SER A 21 -4.96 5.27 59.65
N LEU A 22 -5.21 5.85 58.48
CA LEU A 22 -5.40 5.09 57.25
C LEU A 22 -4.04 4.60 56.79
N ALA A 23 -3.68 3.37 57.13
CA ALA A 23 -2.50 2.71 56.56
C ALA A 23 -2.75 2.45 55.07
N ILE A 24 -2.19 3.31 54.24
CA ILE A 24 -2.15 3.08 52.79
C ILE A 24 -1.17 1.93 52.54
N ASN A 25 -1.72 0.73 52.36
CA ASN A 25 -0.95 -0.40 51.81
C ASN A 25 -0.52 -0.07 50.39
N LEU A 26 0.69 0.45 50.24
CA LEU A 26 1.36 0.59 48.97
C LEU A 26 1.84 -0.80 48.54
N GLN A 27 0.94 -1.60 47.98
CA GLN A 27 1.35 -2.83 47.32
C GLN A 27 2.12 -2.41 46.07
N ALA A 28 3.43 -2.63 46.11
CA ALA A 28 4.28 -2.52 44.95
C ALA A 28 3.73 -3.47 43.83
N GLN A 29 3.09 -2.90 42.83
CA GLN A 29 2.71 -3.66 41.65
C GLN A 29 4.00 -4.11 40.98
N THR A 30 4.30 -5.40 41.03
CA THR A 30 5.33 -6.00 40.23
C THR A 30 5.01 -5.69 38.76
N PRO A 31 5.94 -5.12 37.99
CA PRO A 31 5.70 -4.83 36.59
C PRO A 31 5.35 -6.15 35.87
N THR A 32 4.16 -6.21 35.29
CA THR A 32 3.76 -7.31 34.40
C THR A 32 4.81 -7.41 33.30
N PRO A 33 5.42 -8.58 33.06
CA PRO A 33 6.40 -8.71 32.00
C PRO A 33 5.74 -8.33 30.68
N THR A 34 6.27 -7.30 30.02
CA THR A 34 5.87 -6.92 28.66
C THR A 34 6.02 -8.16 27.79
N PRO A 35 4.99 -8.53 27.00
CA PRO A 35 5.13 -9.65 26.06
C PRO A 35 6.31 -9.39 25.16
N GLN A 36 7.36 -10.18 25.29
CA GLN A 36 8.51 -10.12 24.42
C GLN A 36 8.02 -10.57 23.04
N SER A 37 7.87 -9.61 22.11
CA SER A 37 7.56 -9.93 20.73
C SER A 37 8.66 -10.85 20.20
N SER A 38 8.30 -12.08 19.88
CA SER A 38 9.22 -13.00 19.22
C SER A 38 9.82 -12.30 18.00
N PRO A 39 11.14 -12.41 17.75
CA PRO A 39 11.74 -11.82 16.57
C PRO A 39 10.98 -12.31 15.34
N MET A 40 10.48 -11.38 14.54
CA MET A 40 9.86 -11.70 13.26
C MET A 40 10.90 -12.45 12.41
N PRO A 41 10.57 -13.61 11.84
CA PRO A 41 11.51 -14.33 10.98
C PRO A 41 12.01 -13.39 9.88
N PRO A 42 13.28 -13.47 9.50
CA PRO A 42 13.82 -12.63 8.44
C PRO A 42 12.96 -12.80 7.18
N PRO A 43 12.73 -11.71 6.41
CA PRO A 43 11.98 -11.82 5.16
C PRO A 43 12.60 -12.91 4.28
N ALA A 44 11.77 -13.75 3.69
CA ALA A 44 12.24 -14.75 2.73
C ALA A 44 13.09 -14.06 1.66
N ALA A 45 14.24 -14.64 1.32
CA ALA A 45 15.10 -14.10 0.28
C ALA A 45 14.32 -14.00 -1.04
N LEU A 46 14.38 -12.84 -1.68
CA LEU A 46 13.74 -12.65 -2.98
C LEU A 46 14.41 -13.55 -4.03
N PRO A 47 13.66 -14.14 -4.96
CA PRO A 47 14.22 -14.88 -6.08
C PRO A 47 15.22 -14.00 -6.87
N PRO A 48 16.31 -14.57 -7.42
CA PRO A 48 17.23 -13.82 -8.25
C PRO A 48 16.53 -13.33 -9.52
N ALA A 49 16.75 -12.07 -9.87
CA ALA A 49 16.20 -11.51 -11.10
C ALA A 49 17.10 -11.81 -12.29
N ASN A 50 16.48 -12.00 -13.46
CA ASN A 50 17.23 -11.97 -14.72
C ASN A 50 17.73 -10.53 -14.98
N PRO A 51 19.05 -10.30 -15.19
CA PRO A 51 19.58 -8.98 -15.48
C PRO A 51 18.87 -8.28 -16.67
N ALA A 52 18.42 -9.05 -17.66
CA ALA A 52 17.67 -8.51 -18.81
C ALA A 52 16.31 -7.89 -18.40
N ASP A 53 15.70 -8.37 -17.33
CA ASP A 53 14.42 -7.86 -16.83
C ASP A 53 14.55 -6.56 -16.03
N VAL A 54 15.72 -6.28 -15.48
CA VAL A 54 15.87 -5.24 -14.44
C VAL A 54 17.01 -4.24 -14.70
N GLY A 55 17.72 -4.41 -15.80
CA GLY A 55 18.89 -3.58 -16.14
C GLY A 55 18.52 -2.14 -16.52
N THR A 56 17.35 -1.92 -17.06
CA THR A 56 16.86 -0.60 -17.47
C THR A 56 15.43 -0.35 -16.97
N MET A 57 14.99 0.92 -16.94
CA MET A 57 13.61 1.26 -16.60
C MET A 57 12.62 0.67 -17.61
N ASP A 58 12.97 0.66 -18.89
CA ASP A 58 12.14 0.06 -19.95
C ASP A 58 12.01 -1.44 -19.75
N ALA A 59 13.11 -2.12 -19.45
CA ALA A 59 13.13 -3.56 -19.24
C ALA A 59 12.25 -3.96 -18.03
N ILE A 60 12.36 -3.27 -16.89
CA ILE A 60 11.59 -3.66 -15.70
C ILE A 60 10.09 -3.39 -15.88
N VAL A 61 9.71 -2.34 -16.57
CA VAL A 61 8.30 -2.07 -16.87
C VAL A 61 7.76 -3.08 -17.88
N ALA A 62 8.49 -3.37 -18.95
CA ALA A 62 8.11 -4.41 -19.90
C ALA A 62 7.97 -5.78 -19.21
N SER A 63 8.92 -6.13 -18.34
CA SER A 63 8.87 -7.39 -17.58
C SER A 63 7.69 -7.46 -16.61
N LEU A 64 7.30 -6.33 -16.00
CA LEU A 64 6.10 -6.28 -15.15
C LEU A 64 4.84 -6.65 -15.94
N TYR A 65 4.66 -6.10 -17.12
CA TYR A 65 3.52 -6.41 -17.99
C TYR A 65 3.59 -7.83 -18.55
N ASP A 66 4.78 -8.26 -18.98
CA ASP A 66 4.98 -9.57 -19.57
C ASP A 66 4.71 -10.71 -18.59
N VAL A 67 5.22 -10.61 -17.37
CA VAL A 67 5.16 -11.71 -16.38
C VAL A 67 3.74 -12.04 -15.91
N ILE A 68 2.81 -11.07 -15.94
CA ILE A 68 1.40 -11.28 -15.60
C ILE A 68 0.57 -11.68 -16.82
N SER A 69 1.10 -11.49 -18.04
CA SER A 69 0.43 -11.75 -19.29
C SER A 69 0.61 -13.20 -19.75
N GLY A 70 -0.39 -13.73 -20.45
CA GLY A 70 -0.34 -15.04 -21.07
C GLY A 70 -1.72 -15.68 -21.24
N PRO A 71 -1.78 -16.79 -22.02
CA PRO A 71 -2.98 -17.59 -22.15
C PRO A 71 -3.36 -18.24 -20.80
N PRO A 72 -4.51 -18.91 -20.68
CA PRO A 72 -4.80 -19.77 -19.54
C PRO A 72 -3.62 -20.68 -19.20
N GLY A 73 -3.24 -20.74 -17.92
CA GLY A 73 -2.08 -21.49 -17.43
C GLY A 73 -1.24 -20.73 -16.43
N SER A 74 -0.24 -21.40 -15.88
CA SER A 74 0.61 -20.87 -14.81
C SER A 74 1.46 -19.68 -15.27
N ARG A 75 1.71 -18.76 -14.34
CA ARG A 75 2.63 -17.64 -14.50
C ARG A 75 3.95 -17.91 -13.79
N ASN A 76 5.01 -17.25 -14.21
CA ASN A 76 6.29 -17.28 -13.50
C ASN A 76 6.28 -16.30 -12.31
N TRP A 77 5.68 -16.74 -11.20
CA TRP A 77 5.52 -15.90 -10.01
C TRP A 77 6.86 -15.61 -9.31
N ASP A 78 7.88 -16.44 -9.48
CA ASP A 78 9.21 -16.13 -8.95
C ASP A 78 9.87 -15.01 -9.75
N ARG A 79 9.74 -15.00 -11.07
CA ARG A 79 10.14 -13.87 -11.91
C ARG A 79 9.38 -12.59 -11.53
N PHE A 80 8.07 -12.70 -11.24
CA PHE A 80 7.29 -11.56 -10.75
C PHE A 80 7.86 -11.03 -9.44
N ARG A 81 8.05 -11.88 -8.42
CA ARG A 81 8.62 -11.47 -7.12
C ARG A 81 9.98 -10.80 -7.27
N SER A 82 10.81 -11.28 -8.19
CA SER A 82 12.15 -10.78 -8.41
C SER A 82 12.21 -9.32 -8.89
N LEU A 83 11.12 -8.77 -9.42
CA LEU A 83 11.06 -7.37 -9.87
C LEU A 83 10.92 -6.39 -8.70
N PHE A 84 10.46 -6.82 -7.56
CA PHE A 84 10.05 -5.96 -6.46
C PHE A 84 11.10 -5.87 -5.35
N VAL A 85 11.26 -4.69 -4.77
CA VAL A 85 12.04 -4.52 -3.53
C VAL A 85 11.29 -5.19 -2.37
N SER A 86 12.03 -5.62 -1.34
CA SER A 86 11.41 -6.05 -0.09
C SER A 86 10.52 -4.95 0.48
N GLY A 87 9.29 -5.31 0.86
CA GLY A 87 8.31 -4.35 1.35
C GLY A 87 7.55 -3.57 0.27
N ALA A 88 7.71 -3.90 -1.01
CA ALA A 88 6.95 -3.29 -2.10
C ALA A 88 5.44 -3.41 -1.91
N ARG A 89 4.68 -2.50 -2.55
CA ARG A 89 3.23 -2.43 -2.45
C ARG A 89 2.57 -2.39 -3.82
N LEU A 90 1.48 -3.14 -3.94
CA LEU A 90 0.58 -3.13 -5.09
C LEU A 90 -0.79 -2.64 -4.61
N ILE A 91 -1.29 -1.55 -5.20
CA ILE A 91 -2.40 -0.80 -4.63
C ILE A 91 -3.49 -0.58 -5.69
N PRO A 92 -4.40 -1.57 -5.90
CA PRO A 92 -5.60 -1.35 -6.70
C PRO A 92 -6.51 -0.30 -6.06
N THR A 93 -7.02 0.61 -6.88
CA THR A 93 -7.98 1.64 -6.49
C THR A 93 -9.14 1.66 -7.46
N GLY A 94 -10.32 1.95 -6.96
CA GLY A 94 -11.52 2.04 -7.78
C GLY A 94 -12.79 2.20 -6.96
N ALA A 95 -13.89 2.44 -7.66
CA ALA A 95 -15.21 2.49 -7.05
C ALA A 95 -15.70 1.06 -6.73
N ARG A 96 -16.25 0.89 -5.55
CA ARG A 96 -16.99 -0.31 -5.14
C ARG A 96 -18.39 -0.29 -5.76
N PRO A 97 -19.11 -1.42 -5.78
CA PRO A 97 -20.51 -1.44 -6.23
C PRO A 97 -21.42 -0.45 -5.48
N THR A 98 -21.03 -0.06 -4.26
CA THR A 98 -21.71 0.97 -3.45
C THR A 98 -21.48 2.39 -3.96
N GLY A 99 -20.54 2.61 -4.91
CA GLY A 99 -20.10 3.91 -5.37
C GLY A 99 -19.00 4.55 -4.51
N GLU A 100 -18.65 3.96 -3.38
CA GLU A 100 -17.53 4.40 -2.53
C GLU A 100 -16.20 4.09 -3.21
N VAL A 101 -15.31 5.08 -3.30
CA VAL A 101 -13.94 4.89 -3.80
C VAL A 101 -13.05 4.37 -2.67
N GLY A 102 -12.29 3.34 -2.94
CA GLY A 102 -11.36 2.77 -1.98
C GLY A 102 -10.15 2.13 -2.64
N SER A 103 -9.13 1.89 -1.84
CA SER A 103 -7.92 1.18 -2.25
C SER A 103 -7.66 -0.01 -1.34
N ARG A 104 -6.79 -0.90 -1.80
CA ARG A 104 -6.27 -2.01 -1.00
C ARG A 104 -4.77 -2.05 -1.15
N VAL A 105 -4.06 -2.07 -0.04
CA VAL A 105 -2.60 -2.18 -0.03
C VAL A 105 -2.23 -3.65 0.07
N LEU A 106 -1.52 -4.16 -0.93
CA LEU A 106 -1.13 -5.56 -1.05
C LEU A 106 0.39 -5.67 -1.11
N THR A 107 0.93 -6.74 -0.57
CA THR A 107 2.27 -7.22 -0.90
C THR A 107 2.25 -7.92 -2.27
N PRO A 108 3.42 -8.17 -2.91
CA PRO A 108 3.48 -8.99 -4.13
C PRO A 108 2.84 -10.37 -3.95
N ASP A 109 3.04 -11.02 -2.80
CA ASP A 109 2.45 -12.34 -2.54
C ASP A 109 0.91 -12.29 -2.37
N GLU A 110 0.39 -11.28 -1.69
CA GLU A 110 -1.07 -11.08 -1.59
C GLU A 110 -1.70 -10.75 -2.96
N TYR A 111 -0.97 -10.03 -3.83
CA TYR A 111 -1.40 -9.82 -5.20
C TYR A 111 -1.47 -11.15 -5.96
N ILE A 112 -0.43 -11.98 -5.90
CA ILE A 112 -0.40 -13.31 -6.52
C ILE A 112 -1.59 -14.14 -6.02
N GLN A 113 -1.77 -14.24 -4.71
CA GLN A 113 -2.85 -15.02 -4.09
C GLN A 113 -4.24 -14.65 -4.63
N ARG A 114 -4.46 -13.36 -4.87
CA ARG A 114 -5.76 -12.83 -5.33
C ARG A 114 -5.96 -12.90 -6.83
N SER A 115 -4.89 -12.70 -7.58
CA SER A 115 -4.96 -12.52 -9.03
C SER A 115 -4.68 -13.80 -9.80
N ALA A 116 -3.78 -14.67 -9.32
CA ALA A 116 -3.38 -15.88 -10.01
C ALA A 116 -4.56 -16.77 -10.42
N PRO A 117 -5.55 -17.08 -9.55
CA PRO A 117 -6.63 -17.99 -9.94
C PRO A 117 -7.42 -17.50 -11.16
N ARG A 118 -7.59 -16.18 -11.30
CA ARG A 118 -8.30 -15.60 -12.45
C ARG A 118 -7.42 -15.50 -13.68
N LEU A 119 -6.19 -15.01 -13.52
CA LEU A 119 -5.24 -14.85 -14.64
C LEU A 119 -4.93 -16.21 -15.29
N GLU A 120 -4.80 -17.24 -14.47
CA GLU A 120 -4.47 -18.59 -14.93
C GLU A 120 -5.67 -19.32 -15.54
N LYS A 121 -6.89 -19.02 -15.08
CA LYS A 121 -8.11 -19.60 -15.62
C LYS A 121 -8.53 -18.99 -16.94
N ASP A 122 -8.58 -17.66 -17.01
CA ASP A 122 -9.25 -16.95 -18.09
C ASP A 122 -8.28 -16.46 -19.18
N GLY A 123 -6.96 -16.49 -18.92
CA GLY A 123 -5.97 -15.78 -19.70
C GLY A 123 -6.04 -14.26 -19.40
N PHE A 124 -4.91 -13.59 -19.57
CA PHE A 124 -4.80 -12.16 -19.32
C PHE A 124 -3.60 -11.61 -20.09
N PHE A 125 -3.80 -10.55 -20.84
CA PHE A 125 -2.75 -9.87 -21.58
C PHE A 125 -2.83 -8.38 -21.29
N GLU A 126 -1.80 -7.84 -20.68
CA GLU A 126 -1.71 -6.42 -20.39
C GLU A 126 -0.48 -5.84 -21.08
N ARG A 127 -0.65 -4.66 -21.65
CA ARG A 127 0.45 -3.94 -22.30
C ARG A 127 0.41 -2.47 -21.96
N GLU A 128 1.56 -1.86 -21.91
CA GLU A 128 1.69 -0.41 -21.91
C GLU A 128 1.37 0.16 -23.30
N VAL A 129 0.60 1.23 -23.33
CA VAL A 129 0.28 1.96 -24.58
C VAL A 129 0.89 3.34 -24.62
N SER A 130 1.18 3.93 -23.47
CA SER A 130 1.77 5.25 -23.34
C SER A 130 2.35 5.42 -21.96
N ARG A 131 3.35 6.28 -21.79
CA ARG A 131 3.89 6.62 -20.47
C ARG A 131 4.32 8.06 -20.36
N ARG A 132 4.37 8.54 -19.10
CA ARG A 132 5.13 9.71 -18.67
C ARG A 132 6.16 9.26 -17.69
N LEU A 133 7.38 9.75 -17.83
CA LEU A 133 8.51 9.41 -16.97
C LEU A 133 9.04 10.67 -16.31
N GLU A 134 9.20 10.61 -15.01
CA GLU A 134 9.94 11.57 -14.21
C GLU A 134 11.05 10.85 -13.47
N LYS A 135 12.27 11.39 -13.52
CA LYS A 135 13.44 10.78 -12.89
C LYS A 135 14.29 11.81 -12.19
N PHE A 136 14.73 11.46 -10.98
CA PHE A 136 15.75 12.21 -10.26
C PHE A 136 16.71 11.25 -9.53
N GLY A 137 17.99 11.31 -9.87
CA GLY A 137 19.01 10.41 -9.28
C GLY A 137 18.61 8.94 -9.42
N ASN A 138 18.42 8.28 -8.30
CA ASN A 138 18.11 6.85 -8.19
C ASN A 138 16.61 6.55 -8.10
N ILE A 139 15.75 7.54 -8.21
CA ILE A 139 14.30 7.34 -8.18
C ILE A 139 13.67 7.71 -9.51
N ALA A 140 12.62 6.99 -9.89
CA ALA A 140 11.80 7.31 -11.05
C ALA A 140 10.33 7.05 -10.77
N HIS A 141 9.49 7.86 -11.38
CA HIS A 141 8.04 7.68 -11.44
C HIS A 141 7.61 7.49 -12.88
N ILE A 142 6.90 6.43 -13.14
CA ILE A 142 6.30 6.13 -14.44
C ILE A 142 4.78 6.12 -14.28
N PHE A 143 4.12 7.02 -14.98
CA PHE A 143 2.67 7.07 -15.11
C PHE A 143 2.31 6.39 -16.42
N SER A 144 2.06 5.08 -16.35
CA SER A 144 1.94 4.15 -17.47
C SER A 144 0.48 3.88 -17.79
N THR A 145 0.04 4.23 -18.99
CA THR A 145 -1.29 3.85 -19.48
C THR A 145 -1.26 2.41 -19.97
N TYR A 146 -2.19 1.61 -19.49
CA TYR A 146 -2.29 0.20 -19.87
C TYR A 146 -3.60 -0.14 -20.58
N GLU A 147 -3.57 -1.25 -21.29
CA GLU A 147 -4.74 -1.94 -21.85
C GLU A 147 -4.68 -3.42 -21.51
N SER A 148 -5.80 -3.96 -21.04
CA SER A 148 -5.93 -5.38 -20.69
C SER A 148 -6.91 -6.10 -21.62
N ARG A 149 -6.54 -7.31 -22.06
CA ARG A 149 -7.29 -8.19 -22.95
C ARG A 149 -7.35 -9.60 -22.40
N HIS A 150 -8.34 -10.38 -22.81
CA HIS A 150 -8.39 -11.81 -22.47
C HIS A 150 -7.49 -12.64 -23.41
N LYS A 151 -7.39 -12.24 -24.67
CA LYS A 151 -6.50 -12.84 -25.66
C LYS A 151 -5.60 -11.78 -26.27
N ALA A 152 -4.42 -12.19 -26.72
CA ALA A 152 -3.44 -11.27 -27.28
C ALA A 152 -3.97 -10.53 -28.54
N ASP A 153 -4.83 -11.18 -29.32
CA ASP A 153 -5.41 -10.71 -30.58
C ASP A 153 -6.78 -10.06 -30.44
N ASP A 154 -7.31 -9.93 -29.21
CA ASP A 154 -8.58 -9.20 -29.00
C ASP A 154 -8.46 -7.77 -29.55
N VAL A 155 -9.41 -7.38 -30.42
CA VAL A 155 -9.42 -6.06 -31.07
C VAL A 155 -9.61 -4.95 -30.03
N LYS A 156 -10.47 -5.18 -29.03
CA LYS A 156 -10.77 -4.20 -28.00
C LYS A 156 -10.32 -4.69 -26.64
N PRO A 157 -9.67 -3.82 -25.83
CA PRO A 157 -9.40 -4.13 -24.44
C PRO A 157 -10.72 -4.22 -23.65
N PHE A 158 -10.74 -5.08 -22.65
CA PHE A 158 -11.85 -5.11 -21.69
C PHE A 158 -11.65 -4.11 -20.54
N ALA A 159 -10.41 -3.66 -20.33
CA ALA A 159 -10.08 -2.61 -19.37
C ALA A 159 -8.90 -1.78 -19.87
N ARG A 160 -8.89 -0.51 -19.49
CA ARG A 160 -7.77 0.42 -19.62
C ARG A 160 -7.64 1.18 -18.32
N GLY A 161 -6.49 1.78 -18.10
CA GLY A 161 -6.27 2.58 -16.91
C GLY A 161 -4.84 3.11 -16.83
N ILE A 162 -4.48 3.57 -15.65
CA ILE A 162 -3.14 4.09 -15.35
C ILE A 162 -2.52 3.27 -14.23
N ASN A 163 -1.29 2.83 -14.44
CA ASN A 163 -0.37 2.34 -13.42
C ASN A 163 0.61 3.46 -13.06
N SER A 164 0.57 3.94 -11.81
CA SER A 164 1.59 4.81 -11.22
C SER A 164 2.65 3.91 -10.60
N ILE A 165 3.81 3.82 -11.24
CA ILE A 165 4.89 2.90 -10.88
C ILE A 165 6.04 3.70 -10.29
N GLN A 166 6.45 3.38 -9.06
CA GLN A 166 7.63 3.96 -8.43
C GLN A 166 8.79 2.98 -8.56
N LEU A 167 9.90 3.46 -9.09
CA LEU A 167 11.12 2.70 -9.30
C LEU A 167 12.28 3.26 -8.47
N MET A 168 13.17 2.37 -8.05
CA MET A 168 14.43 2.70 -7.40
C MET A 168 15.58 1.97 -8.10
N ASN A 169 16.72 2.64 -8.28
CA ASN A 169 17.98 2.03 -8.74
C ASN A 169 18.94 1.94 -7.56
N ASP A 170 19.46 0.75 -7.28
CA ASP A 170 20.42 0.49 -6.20
C ASP A 170 21.89 0.61 -6.63
N GLY A 171 22.11 1.10 -7.85
CA GLY A 171 23.44 1.16 -8.48
C GLY A 171 23.79 -0.10 -9.29
N LYS A 172 22.99 -1.16 -9.20
CA LYS A 172 23.17 -2.43 -9.92
C LYS A 172 22.00 -2.77 -10.82
N ARG A 173 20.78 -2.43 -10.38
CA ARG A 173 19.53 -2.74 -11.10
C ARG A 173 18.40 -1.81 -10.70
N TRP A 174 17.33 -1.84 -11.47
CA TRP A 174 16.07 -1.23 -11.11
C TRP A 174 15.19 -2.20 -10.30
N TRP A 175 14.40 -1.61 -9.41
CA TRP A 175 13.45 -2.27 -8.52
C TRP A 175 12.11 -1.56 -8.58
N ILE A 176 11.01 -2.32 -8.54
CA ILE A 176 9.68 -1.75 -8.33
C ILE A 176 9.45 -1.58 -6.82
N VAL A 177 9.16 -0.36 -6.40
CA VAL A 177 8.84 0.00 -5.02
C VAL A 177 7.34 -0.07 -4.78
N SER A 178 6.57 0.46 -5.72
CA SER A 178 5.11 0.37 -5.68
C SER A 178 4.50 0.42 -7.07
N VAL A 179 3.33 -0.21 -7.19
CA VAL A 179 2.42 -0.05 -8.32
C VAL A 179 1.06 0.35 -7.76
N PHE A 180 0.61 1.55 -8.09
CA PHE A 180 -0.68 2.09 -7.66
C PHE A 180 -1.51 2.36 -8.92
N TRP A 181 -2.70 1.76 -9.03
CA TRP A 181 -3.44 1.84 -10.29
C TRP A 181 -4.94 2.02 -10.11
N GLN A 182 -5.52 2.61 -11.13
CA GLN A 182 -6.96 2.70 -11.32
C GLN A 182 -7.32 2.43 -12.79
N ALA A 183 -8.35 1.63 -12.99
CA ALA A 183 -8.98 1.49 -14.31
C ALA A 183 -9.85 2.71 -14.61
N GLU A 184 -9.98 3.06 -15.90
CA GLU A 184 -10.98 4.03 -16.33
C GLU A 184 -12.40 3.49 -16.08
N ASP A 185 -13.31 4.41 -15.89
CA ASP A 185 -14.75 4.16 -15.84
C ASP A 185 -15.51 5.33 -16.47
N ASP A 186 -16.84 5.23 -16.54
CA ASP A 186 -17.69 6.27 -17.18
C ASP A 186 -17.54 7.66 -16.53
N LYS A 187 -17.11 7.72 -15.26
CA LYS A 187 -16.91 8.98 -14.52
C LYS A 187 -15.48 9.50 -14.66
N ASN A 188 -14.54 8.60 -14.95
CA ASN A 188 -13.11 8.88 -15.04
C ASN A 188 -12.54 8.26 -16.34
N PRO A 189 -12.93 8.76 -17.51
CA PRO A 189 -12.35 8.29 -18.78
C PRO A 189 -10.90 8.74 -18.88
N LEU A 190 -10.06 7.94 -19.57
CA LEU A 190 -8.67 8.30 -19.82
C LEU A 190 -8.57 9.58 -20.64
N PRO A 191 -7.93 10.65 -20.14
CA PRO A 191 -7.67 11.85 -20.93
C PRO A 191 -6.80 11.55 -22.15
N ALA A 192 -7.10 12.20 -23.28
CA ALA A 192 -6.40 11.98 -24.54
C ALA A 192 -4.87 12.17 -24.45
N GLU A 193 -4.42 13.00 -23.50
CA GLU A 193 -3.01 13.25 -23.24
C GLU A 193 -2.25 12.03 -22.68
N TYR A 194 -2.95 11.06 -22.08
CA TYR A 194 -2.36 9.81 -21.58
C TYR A 194 -2.45 8.66 -22.61
N LEU A 195 -3.07 8.89 -23.75
CA LEU A 195 -3.15 7.92 -24.84
C LEU A 195 -2.05 8.11 -25.90
N ARG A 196 -1.19 9.12 -25.74
CA ARG A 196 -0.09 9.45 -26.66
C ARG A 196 1.22 9.45 -25.90
N SER A 197 2.20 8.67 -26.37
CA SER A 197 3.57 8.78 -25.86
C SER A 197 4.09 10.18 -26.15
N ARG A 198 4.64 10.85 -25.14
CA ARG A 198 5.48 12.04 -25.35
C ARG A 198 6.90 11.52 -25.58
N ASN A 199 7.42 11.74 -26.78
CA ASN A 199 8.83 11.56 -27.10
C ASN A 199 9.67 12.51 -26.26
#